data_4f8e2bafa0b3471b2544ef58ec323dbf
#
_entry.id   4f8e2bafa0b3471b2544ef58ec323dbf
#
_cell.length_a   1.000
_cell.length_b   1.000
_cell.length_c   1.000
_cell.angle_alpha   90.00
_cell.angle_beta   90.00
_cell.angle_gamma   90.00
#
_symmetry.space_group_name_H-M   'P 1'
#
loop_
_entity.id
_entity.type
_entity.pdbx_description
1 polymer ?
#
loop_
_entity_poly.entity_id
_entity_poly.type
_entity_poly.pdbx_seq_one_letter_code
_entity_poly.pdbx_strand_id
1 'polypeptide(L)'
;MDQTKFILSEKEIPTSWYNVQADLPEPLPPILHPGTKEPTILPPPLFPATINEQEFSKERYIEIPEEVQQIYRLWRPSPLHRALRLEKALGTPAKIFYKYEGTSPAGSHKLNTAVPQAYYAKKAGAKRLATETGAGQWGSALAMGCNFMGLECKVYMVKVSYFQKPYRRILMEVFGAKVVASPSQETQIGKKILAEDPNSSGSLGIAKIGRAHV
;
A
#
# COMPACT_ATOMS: atom_id res chain seq x y z
N MET A 1 11.78 -27.29 -24.72
CA MET A 1 12.17 -26.00 -24.11
C MET A 1 11.47 -25.88 -22.77
N ASP A 2 12.16 -25.42 -21.74
CA ASP A 2 11.53 -25.19 -20.44
C ASP A 2 10.52 -24.03 -20.53
N GLN A 3 9.40 -24.18 -19.83
CA GLN A 3 8.42 -23.11 -19.71
C GLN A 3 9.02 -21.92 -18.93
N THR A 4 8.90 -20.74 -19.49
CA THR A 4 9.51 -19.51 -18.90
C THR A 4 8.48 -18.47 -18.47
N LYS A 5 7.22 -18.64 -18.90
CA LYS A 5 6.10 -17.75 -18.56
C LYS A 5 4.93 -18.59 -18.07
N PHE A 6 4.42 -18.24 -16.88
CA PHE A 6 3.28 -18.89 -16.24
C PHE A 6 2.19 -17.87 -16.00
N ILE A 7 1.02 -18.12 -16.53
CA ILE A 7 -0.19 -17.31 -16.32
C ILE A 7 -1.27 -18.28 -15.86
N LEU A 8 -1.84 -18.00 -14.71
CA LEU A 8 -2.98 -18.72 -14.15
C LEU A 8 -4.27 -18.20 -14.77
N SER A 9 -5.33 -18.98 -14.72
CA SER A 9 -6.68 -18.55 -15.08
C SER A 9 -7.31 -17.70 -13.97
N GLU A 10 -8.35 -16.95 -14.27
CA GLU A 10 -9.11 -16.18 -13.25
C GLU A 10 -9.70 -17.08 -12.16
N LYS A 11 -9.99 -18.34 -12.46
CA LYS A 11 -10.51 -19.32 -11.49
C LYS A 11 -9.50 -19.71 -10.42
N GLU A 12 -8.22 -19.42 -10.65
CA GLU A 12 -7.11 -19.70 -9.73
C GLU A 12 -6.73 -18.46 -8.89
N ILE A 13 -7.47 -17.34 -8.99
CA ILE A 13 -7.30 -16.20 -8.09
C ILE A 13 -7.72 -16.67 -6.68
N PRO A 14 -6.86 -16.50 -5.66
CA PRO A 14 -7.21 -16.90 -4.30
C PRO A 14 -8.45 -16.19 -3.78
N THR A 15 -9.32 -16.93 -3.10
CA THR A 15 -10.51 -16.42 -2.41
C THR A 15 -10.28 -16.10 -0.95
N SER A 16 -9.09 -16.40 -0.44
CA SER A 16 -8.67 -16.08 0.93
C SER A 16 -7.23 -15.58 0.97
N TRP A 17 -6.92 -14.75 1.95
CA TRP A 17 -5.56 -14.42 2.32
C TRP A 17 -5.01 -15.48 3.26
N TYR A 18 -3.77 -15.88 3.03
CA TYR A 18 -3.03 -16.74 3.93
C TYR A 18 -2.40 -15.92 5.05
N ASN A 19 -2.74 -16.26 6.28
CA ASN A 19 -2.17 -15.63 7.46
C ASN A 19 -0.95 -16.43 7.94
N VAL A 20 0.23 -15.92 7.63
CA VAL A 20 1.50 -16.56 7.99
C VAL A 20 1.67 -16.74 9.50
N GLN A 21 1.02 -15.93 10.33
CA GLN A 21 1.12 -16.01 11.79
C GLN A 21 0.61 -17.35 12.34
N ALA A 22 -0.34 -17.98 11.64
CA ALA A 22 -0.86 -19.30 12.04
C ALA A 22 0.18 -20.44 11.95
N ASP A 23 1.26 -20.23 11.18
CA ASP A 23 2.29 -21.23 10.91
C ASP A 23 3.68 -20.80 11.39
N LEU A 24 3.79 -19.70 12.11
CA LEU A 24 5.04 -19.30 12.73
C LEU A 24 5.38 -20.22 13.90
N PRO A 25 6.67 -20.65 14.05
CA PRO A 25 7.10 -21.48 15.17
C PRO A 25 6.93 -20.79 16.54
N GLU A 26 7.02 -19.47 16.55
CA GLU A 26 6.79 -18.62 17.73
C GLU A 26 5.86 -17.47 17.38
N PRO A 27 4.97 -17.05 18.31
CA PRO A 27 4.12 -15.89 18.09
C PRO A 27 4.93 -14.62 17.84
N LEU A 28 4.39 -13.73 17.00
CA LEU A 28 4.98 -12.42 16.82
C LEU A 28 4.99 -11.64 18.15
N PRO A 29 6.05 -10.85 18.43
CA PRO A 29 6.05 -9.97 19.58
C PRO A 29 4.91 -8.95 19.47
N PRO A 30 4.28 -8.57 20.59
CA PRO A 30 3.20 -7.60 20.57
C PRO A 30 3.66 -6.22 20.12
N ILE A 31 2.77 -5.46 19.48
CA ILE A 31 3.00 -4.04 19.23
C ILE A 31 3.00 -3.33 20.59
N LEU A 32 4.03 -2.52 20.85
CA LEU A 32 4.18 -1.81 22.11
C LEU A 32 3.79 -0.33 21.95
N HIS A 33 3.07 0.19 22.93
CA HIS A 33 2.80 1.62 23.01
C HIS A 33 4.11 2.41 23.20
N PRO A 34 4.37 3.45 22.40
CA PRO A 34 5.68 4.13 22.40
C PRO A 34 6.07 4.77 23.75
N GLY A 35 5.07 5.22 24.52
CA GLY A 35 5.29 5.83 25.84
C GLY A 35 5.36 4.82 26.98
N THR A 36 4.32 3.99 27.16
CA THR A 36 4.19 3.04 28.30
C THR A 36 4.98 1.76 28.10
N LYS A 37 5.31 1.40 26.84
CA LYS A 37 5.95 0.12 26.46
C LYS A 37 5.09 -1.12 26.73
N GLU A 38 3.81 -0.93 27.02
CA GLU A 38 2.85 -2.03 27.19
C GLU A 38 2.28 -2.49 25.84
N PRO A 39 1.84 -3.76 25.73
CA PRO A 39 1.13 -4.26 24.56
C PRO A 39 -0.07 -3.38 24.21
N THR A 40 -0.22 -3.05 22.93
CA THR A 40 -1.30 -2.21 22.44
C THR A 40 -1.77 -2.63 21.07
N ILE A 41 -2.92 -2.14 20.66
CA ILE A 41 -3.43 -2.22 19.27
C ILE A 41 -3.23 -0.87 18.58
N LEU A 42 -3.27 -0.86 17.26
CA LEU A 42 -3.23 0.38 16.49
C LEU A 42 -4.52 1.18 16.74
N PRO A 43 -4.44 2.43 17.23
CA PRO A 43 -5.62 3.15 17.67
C PRO A 43 -6.54 3.54 16.50
N PRO A 44 -7.86 3.42 16.64
CA PRO A 44 -8.79 4.14 15.77
C PRO A 44 -8.61 5.68 15.93
N PRO A 45 -8.77 6.50 14.89
CA PRO A 45 -9.20 6.14 13.53
C PRO A 45 -8.04 5.80 12.57
N LEU A 46 -6.84 5.53 13.07
CA LEU A 46 -5.67 5.27 12.21
C LEU A 46 -5.89 4.02 11.34
N PHE A 47 -6.48 2.98 11.94
CA PHE A 47 -6.93 1.77 11.24
C PHE A 47 -8.35 1.38 11.69
N PRO A 48 -9.22 0.95 10.76
CA PRO A 48 -10.51 0.36 11.09
C PRO A 48 -10.36 -0.87 12.02
N ALA A 49 -11.34 -1.10 12.89
CA ALA A 49 -11.34 -2.24 13.81
C ALA A 49 -11.14 -3.59 13.09
N THR A 50 -11.80 -3.77 11.94
CA THR A 50 -11.69 -4.97 11.11
C THR A 50 -10.27 -5.24 10.57
N ILE A 51 -9.46 -4.20 10.33
CA ILE A 51 -8.05 -4.39 9.96
C ILE A 51 -7.24 -4.84 11.18
N ASN A 52 -7.50 -4.26 12.36
CA ASN A 52 -6.87 -4.70 13.59
C ASN A 52 -7.24 -6.16 13.94
N GLU A 53 -8.51 -6.55 13.76
CA GLU A 53 -8.95 -7.93 13.95
C GLU A 53 -8.19 -8.91 13.05
N GLN A 54 -7.95 -8.54 11.80
CA GLN A 54 -7.15 -9.37 10.88
C GLN A 54 -5.67 -9.42 11.28
N GLU A 55 -5.09 -8.30 11.73
CA GLU A 55 -3.70 -8.23 12.18
C GLU A 55 -3.42 -9.17 13.36
N PHE A 56 -4.39 -9.34 14.25
CA PHE A 56 -4.27 -10.21 15.43
C PHE A 56 -4.99 -11.56 15.29
N SER A 57 -5.52 -11.87 14.10
CA SER A 57 -6.22 -13.13 13.84
C SER A 57 -5.27 -14.32 13.95
N LYS A 58 -5.78 -15.42 14.49
CA LYS A 58 -5.12 -16.74 14.50
C LYS A 58 -5.62 -17.66 13.39
N GLU A 59 -6.64 -17.22 12.65
CA GLU A 59 -7.17 -17.97 11.53
C GLU A 59 -6.13 -18.05 10.41
N ARG A 60 -5.88 -19.26 9.90
CA ARG A 60 -4.91 -19.51 8.83
C ARG A 60 -5.31 -18.87 7.51
N TYR A 61 -6.60 -18.83 7.21
CA TYR A 61 -7.15 -18.24 5.99
C TYR A 61 -8.23 -17.23 6.35
N ILE A 62 -8.09 -16.03 5.82
CA ILE A 62 -9.04 -14.94 6.00
C ILE A 62 -9.71 -14.72 4.64
N GLU A 63 -11.03 -14.83 4.59
CA GLU A 63 -11.80 -14.69 3.36
C GLU A 63 -11.62 -13.30 2.72
N ILE A 64 -11.41 -13.28 1.40
CA ILE A 64 -11.36 -12.05 0.62
C ILE A 64 -12.80 -11.66 0.27
N PRO A 65 -13.29 -10.48 0.67
CA PRO A 65 -14.63 -10.03 0.30
C PRO A 65 -14.86 -10.06 -1.22
N GLU A 66 -16.05 -10.45 -1.64
CA GLU A 66 -16.36 -10.59 -3.07
C GLU A 66 -16.12 -9.30 -3.86
N GLU A 67 -16.48 -8.14 -3.31
CA GLU A 67 -16.23 -6.84 -3.93
C GLU A 67 -14.72 -6.61 -4.20
N VAL A 68 -13.86 -7.07 -3.29
CA VAL A 68 -12.40 -7.00 -3.45
C VAL A 68 -11.92 -8.01 -4.50
N GLN A 69 -12.47 -9.23 -4.51
CA GLN A 69 -12.13 -10.26 -5.50
C GLN A 69 -12.49 -9.78 -6.92
N GLN A 70 -13.68 -9.16 -7.11
CA GLN A 70 -14.10 -8.59 -8.40
C GLN A 70 -13.12 -7.54 -8.92
N ILE A 71 -12.64 -6.66 -8.02
CA ILE A 71 -11.64 -5.65 -8.38
C ILE A 71 -10.30 -6.31 -8.72
N TYR A 72 -9.87 -7.33 -7.98
CA TYR A 72 -8.63 -8.06 -8.27
C TYR A 72 -8.61 -8.66 -9.67
N ARG A 73 -9.73 -9.12 -10.21
CA ARG A 73 -9.83 -9.68 -11.57
C ARG A 73 -9.42 -8.70 -12.67
N LEU A 74 -9.40 -7.39 -12.40
CA LEU A 74 -8.99 -6.39 -13.38
C LEU A 74 -7.50 -6.49 -13.78
N TRP A 75 -6.63 -7.05 -12.90
CA TRP A 75 -5.17 -7.18 -13.19
C TRP A 75 -4.55 -8.49 -12.72
N ARG A 76 -5.28 -9.30 -11.97
CA ARG A 76 -4.80 -10.60 -11.49
C ARG A 76 -5.46 -11.73 -12.27
N PRO A 77 -4.77 -12.87 -12.42
CA PRO A 77 -3.44 -13.21 -11.90
C PRO A 77 -2.33 -12.45 -12.66
N SER A 78 -1.35 -11.92 -11.93
CA SER A 78 -0.16 -11.35 -12.57
C SER A 78 0.78 -12.47 -13.03
N PRO A 79 1.50 -12.32 -14.17
CA PRO A 79 2.35 -13.37 -14.71
C PRO A 79 3.58 -13.63 -13.84
N LEU A 80 4.02 -14.90 -13.79
CA LEU A 80 5.29 -15.33 -13.25
C LEU A 80 6.26 -15.61 -14.40
N HIS A 81 7.45 -15.02 -14.38
CA HIS A 81 8.48 -15.20 -15.40
C HIS A 81 9.72 -15.82 -14.81
N ARG A 82 10.37 -16.71 -15.59
CA ARG A 82 11.70 -17.21 -15.27
C ARG A 82 12.77 -16.31 -15.87
N ALA A 83 13.74 -15.92 -15.06
CA ALA A 83 14.78 -14.96 -15.42
C ALA A 83 16.04 -15.67 -15.99
N LEU A 84 15.90 -16.41 -17.12
CA LEU A 84 16.97 -17.19 -17.72
C LEU A 84 18.25 -16.38 -17.99
N ARG A 85 18.13 -15.13 -18.42
CA ARG A 85 19.30 -14.27 -18.68
C ARG A 85 20.07 -13.95 -17.39
N LEU A 86 19.33 -13.76 -16.28
CA LEU A 86 19.94 -13.51 -14.97
C LEU A 86 20.61 -14.78 -14.44
N GLU A 87 19.95 -15.94 -14.54
CA GLU A 87 20.55 -17.24 -14.17
C GLU A 87 21.88 -17.47 -14.90
N LYS A 88 21.90 -17.21 -16.23
CA LYS A 88 23.10 -17.33 -17.05
C LYS A 88 24.17 -16.31 -16.63
N ALA A 89 23.81 -15.06 -16.41
CA ALA A 89 24.75 -14.01 -16.01
C ALA A 89 25.41 -14.27 -14.65
N LEU A 90 24.67 -14.91 -13.73
CA LEU A 90 25.17 -15.29 -12.41
C LEU A 90 25.91 -16.64 -12.38
N GLY A 91 25.86 -17.41 -13.47
CA GLY A 91 26.44 -18.74 -13.52
C GLY A 91 25.89 -19.71 -12.47
N THR A 92 24.62 -19.51 -12.06
CA THR A 92 23.99 -20.24 -10.95
C THR A 92 23.15 -21.43 -11.46
N PRO A 93 23.11 -22.58 -10.74
CA PRO A 93 22.17 -23.65 -11.01
C PRO A 93 20.76 -23.34 -10.50
N ALA A 94 20.58 -22.28 -9.70
CA ALA A 94 19.28 -21.88 -9.16
C ALA A 94 18.34 -21.40 -10.26
N LYS A 95 17.07 -21.80 -10.18
CA LYS A 95 16.00 -21.28 -11.03
C LYS A 95 15.44 -20.01 -10.40
N ILE A 96 15.59 -18.87 -11.09
CA ILE A 96 15.18 -17.54 -10.61
C ILE A 96 13.86 -17.14 -11.28
N PHE A 97 12.87 -16.85 -10.49
CA PHE A 97 11.55 -16.39 -10.96
C PHE A 97 11.22 -15.02 -10.38
N TYR A 98 10.45 -14.25 -11.14
CA TYR A 98 9.87 -12.98 -10.65
C TYR A 98 8.41 -12.87 -11.02
N LYS A 99 7.62 -12.40 -10.05
CA LYS A 99 6.21 -12.04 -10.25
C LYS A 99 6.14 -10.66 -10.87
N TYR A 100 5.56 -10.54 -12.06
CA TYR A 100 5.51 -9.27 -12.78
C TYR A 100 4.29 -8.44 -12.37
N GLU A 101 4.47 -7.56 -11.40
CA GLU A 101 3.43 -6.68 -10.88
C GLU A 101 3.24 -5.37 -11.69
N GLY A 102 3.97 -5.21 -12.78
CA GLY A 102 3.79 -4.11 -13.75
C GLY A 102 2.48 -4.18 -14.54
N THR A 103 1.75 -5.31 -14.48
CA THR A 103 0.39 -5.44 -15.02
C THR A 103 -0.65 -4.71 -14.18
N SER A 104 -0.34 -4.39 -12.92
CA SER A 104 -1.22 -3.62 -12.07
C SER A 104 -1.39 -2.20 -12.61
N PRO A 105 -2.61 -1.64 -12.64
CA PRO A 105 -2.86 -0.28 -13.10
C PRO A 105 -2.11 0.80 -12.31
N ALA A 106 -1.77 0.54 -11.05
CA ALA A 106 -0.92 1.40 -10.24
C ALA A 106 0.59 1.17 -10.47
N GLY A 107 0.96 0.20 -11.32
CA GLY A 107 2.34 -0.15 -11.66
C GLY A 107 3.13 -0.80 -10.52
N SER A 108 2.45 -1.41 -9.54
CA SER A 108 3.09 -2.12 -8.43
C SER A 108 2.14 -3.07 -7.69
N HIS A 109 2.71 -3.97 -6.86
CA HIS A 109 1.95 -4.87 -5.98
C HIS A 109 1.13 -4.15 -4.90
N LYS A 110 1.38 -2.86 -4.65
CA LYS A 110 0.75 -2.11 -3.55
C LYS A 110 -0.77 -2.00 -3.69
N LEU A 111 -1.29 -2.08 -4.92
CA LEU A 111 -2.74 -2.08 -5.15
C LEU A 111 -3.43 -3.29 -4.50
N ASN A 112 -2.73 -4.43 -4.39
CA ASN A 112 -3.27 -5.63 -3.76
C ASN A 112 -3.63 -5.44 -2.28
N THR A 113 -2.96 -4.52 -1.58
CA THR A 113 -3.30 -4.17 -0.19
C THR A 113 -4.11 -2.87 -0.09
N ALA A 114 -3.94 -1.94 -1.02
CA ALA A 114 -4.66 -0.67 -0.99
C ALA A 114 -6.19 -0.84 -1.20
N VAL A 115 -6.59 -1.76 -2.07
CA VAL A 115 -8.01 -2.05 -2.33
C VAL A 115 -8.74 -2.58 -1.09
N PRO A 116 -8.27 -3.64 -0.40
CA PRO A 116 -8.93 -4.09 0.82
C PRO A 116 -8.88 -3.05 1.94
N GLN A 117 -7.81 -2.27 2.09
CA GLN A 117 -7.79 -1.19 3.09
C GLN A 117 -8.86 -0.13 2.81
N ALA A 118 -9.04 0.27 1.55
CA ALA A 118 -10.11 1.19 1.16
C ALA A 118 -11.51 0.56 1.38
N TYR A 119 -11.67 -0.73 1.05
CA TYR A 119 -12.90 -1.47 1.31
C TYR A 119 -13.29 -1.47 2.78
N TYR A 120 -12.40 -1.88 3.67
CA TYR A 120 -12.68 -1.93 5.11
C TYR A 120 -12.87 -0.56 5.72
N ALA A 121 -12.15 0.45 5.25
CA ALA A 121 -12.37 1.84 5.67
C ALA A 121 -13.78 2.31 5.28
N LYS A 122 -14.24 2.03 4.05
CA LYS A 122 -15.60 2.32 3.61
C LYS A 122 -16.64 1.60 4.47
N LYS A 123 -16.45 0.31 4.76
CA LYS A 123 -17.36 -0.46 5.63
C LYS A 123 -17.39 0.09 7.07
N ALA A 124 -16.29 0.65 7.55
CA ALA A 124 -16.22 1.36 8.83
C ALA A 124 -16.81 2.79 8.80
N GLY A 125 -17.39 3.22 7.68
CA GLY A 125 -18.06 4.52 7.55
C GLY A 125 -17.13 5.68 7.18
N ALA A 126 -15.86 5.42 6.85
CA ALA A 126 -14.97 6.47 6.37
C ALA A 126 -15.49 7.07 5.05
N LYS A 127 -15.36 8.37 4.91
CA LYS A 127 -15.67 9.10 3.66
C LYS A 127 -14.42 9.49 2.91
N ARG A 128 -13.29 9.58 3.60
CA ARG A 128 -12.01 9.99 3.08
C ARG A 128 -10.87 9.19 3.71
N LEU A 129 -9.86 8.87 2.90
CA LEU A 129 -8.58 8.38 3.38
C LEU A 129 -7.48 9.41 3.15
N ALA A 130 -6.59 9.55 4.12
CA ALA A 130 -5.39 10.37 4.02
C ALA A 130 -4.15 9.48 4.15
N THR A 131 -3.14 9.74 3.32
CA THR A 131 -1.89 8.99 3.37
C THR A 131 -0.69 9.84 3.01
N GLU A 132 0.49 9.34 3.36
CA GLU A 132 1.76 9.84 2.85
C GLU A 132 2.27 8.96 1.71
N THR A 133 3.18 9.53 0.89
CA THR A 133 3.91 8.76 -0.11
C THR A 133 5.28 9.39 -0.36
N GLY A 134 6.32 8.57 -0.49
CA GLY A 134 7.65 9.02 -0.90
C GLY A 134 7.69 9.30 -2.40
N ALA A 135 7.97 8.28 -3.19
CA ALA A 135 8.08 8.36 -4.66
C ALA A 135 6.74 8.26 -5.41
N GLY A 136 5.62 8.15 -4.72
CA GLY A 136 4.27 8.13 -5.29
C GLY A 136 3.64 6.76 -5.51
N GLN A 137 4.34 5.65 -5.33
CA GLN A 137 3.77 4.31 -5.58
C GLN A 137 2.61 3.96 -4.65
N TRP A 138 2.77 4.20 -3.35
CA TRP A 138 1.70 3.96 -2.38
C TRP A 138 0.52 4.91 -2.60
N GLY A 139 0.82 6.21 -2.81
CA GLY A 139 -0.21 7.21 -3.11
C GLY A 139 -1.05 6.84 -4.34
N SER A 140 -0.41 6.38 -5.44
CA SER A 140 -1.12 5.92 -6.64
C SER A 140 -2.01 4.71 -6.36
N ALA A 141 -1.52 3.74 -5.58
CA ALA A 141 -2.29 2.56 -5.24
C ALA A 141 -3.50 2.89 -4.36
N LEU A 142 -3.32 3.74 -3.34
CA LEU A 142 -4.43 4.12 -2.46
C LEU A 142 -5.43 5.04 -3.17
N ALA A 143 -4.96 5.98 -4.01
CA ALA A 143 -5.85 6.82 -4.82
C ALA A 143 -6.78 5.95 -5.69
N MET A 144 -6.24 4.93 -6.35
CA MET A 144 -7.02 3.99 -7.13
C MET A 144 -7.96 3.14 -6.25
N GLY A 145 -7.50 2.62 -5.10
CA GLY A 145 -8.34 1.90 -4.15
C GLY A 145 -9.51 2.75 -3.65
N CYS A 146 -9.27 4.02 -3.32
CA CYS A 146 -10.32 4.97 -2.94
C CYS A 146 -11.31 5.23 -4.09
N ASN A 147 -10.81 5.36 -5.32
CA ASN A 147 -11.64 5.55 -6.50
C ASN A 147 -12.62 4.38 -6.69
N PHE A 148 -12.15 3.12 -6.61
CA PHE A 148 -13.02 1.95 -6.67
C PHE A 148 -14.09 1.92 -5.58
N MET A 149 -13.77 2.43 -4.40
CA MET A 149 -14.68 2.43 -3.26
C MET A 149 -15.54 3.69 -3.17
N GLY A 150 -15.36 4.69 -4.04
CA GLY A 150 -16.07 5.96 -3.98
C GLY A 150 -15.69 6.79 -2.74
N LEU A 151 -14.43 6.69 -2.30
CA LEU A 151 -13.89 7.46 -1.18
C LEU A 151 -13.05 8.64 -1.69
N GLU A 152 -13.08 9.74 -0.97
CA GLU A 152 -12.10 10.80 -1.17
C GLU A 152 -10.70 10.33 -0.78
N CYS A 153 -9.68 10.79 -1.51
CA CYS A 153 -8.29 10.47 -1.20
C CYS A 153 -7.45 11.74 -1.10
N LYS A 154 -6.69 11.88 -0.01
CA LYS A 154 -5.70 12.95 0.18
C LYS A 154 -4.32 12.37 0.38
N VAL A 155 -3.36 12.78 -0.44
CA VAL A 155 -2.00 12.23 -0.46
C VAL A 155 -0.98 13.32 -0.17
N TYR A 156 -0.19 13.14 0.88
CA TYR A 156 0.97 13.99 1.18
C TYR A 156 2.23 13.36 0.56
N MET A 157 2.69 13.95 -0.53
CA MET A 157 3.87 13.46 -1.26
C MET A 157 5.12 14.22 -0.85
N VAL A 158 6.23 13.51 -0.61
CA VAL A 158 7.51 14.15 -0.33
C VAL A 158 7.85 15.20 -1.40
N LYS A 159 8.13 16.44 -0.97
CA LYS A 159 8.23 17.63 -1.82
C LYS A 159 9.20 17.46 -3.00
N VAL A 160 10.38 16.89 -2.75
CA VAL A 160 11.34 16.62 -3.84
C VAL A 160 10.76 15.67 -4.90
N SER A 161 10.08 14.61 -4.48
CA SER A 161 9.44 13.67 -5.41
C SER A 161 8.23 14.27 -6.12
N TYR A 162 7.48 15.14 -5.46
CA TYR A 162 6.33 15.84 -6.03
C TYR A 162 6.71 16.62 -7.29
N PHE A 163 7.88 17.26 -7.30
CA PHE A 163 8.38 18.01 -8.47
C PHE A 163 9.16 17.14 -9.44
N GLN A 164 9.96 16.17 -8.97
CA GLN A 164 10.78 15.32 -9.85
C GLN A 164 9.97 14.22 -10.55
N LYS A 165 8.79 13.86 -10.05
CA LYS A 165 7.97 12.77 -10.55
C LYS A 165 6.55 13.23 -10.88
N PRO A 166 6.36 14.20 -11.79
CA PRO A 166 5.06 14.81 -12.08
C PRO A 166 4.03 13.77 -12.56
N TYR A 167 4.45 12.75 -13.32
CA TYR A 167 3.53 11.72 -13.81
C TYR A 167 2.93 10.86 -12.68
N ARG A 168 3.63 10.68 -11.56
CA ARG A 168 3.06 10.01 -10.40
C ARG A 168 1.97 10.85 -9.74
N ARG A 169 2.18 12.15 -9.64
CA ARG A 169 1.15 13.08 -9.16
C ARG A 169 -0.06 13.07 -10.08
N ILE A 170 0.14 13.23 -11.37
CA ILE A 170 -0.93 13.21 -12.37
C ILE A 170 -1.73 11.92 -12.30
N LEU A 171 -1.08 10.76 -12.16
CA LEU A 171 -1.77 9.47 -12.01
C LEU A 171 -2.69 9.44 -10.78
N MET A 172 -2.22 9.98 -9.64
CA MET A 172 -3.06 10.08 -8.43
C MET A 172 -4.25 11.01 -8.65
N GLU A 173 -4.03 12.15 -9.31
CA GLU A 173 -5.08 13.13 -9.63
C GLU A 173 -6.11 12.57 -10.61
N VAL A 174 -5.70 11.76 -11.60
CA VAL A 174 -6.60 11.04 -12.52
C VAL A 174 -7.51 10.08 -11.75
N PHE A 175 -7.02 9.45 -10.68
CA PHE A 175 -7.84 8.62 -9.78
C PHE A 175 -8.64 9.43 -8.75
N GLY A 176 -8.67 10.76 -8.86
CA GLY A 176 -9.47 11.63 -8.00
C GLY A 176 -8.81 12.03 -6.67
N ALA A 177 -7.53 11.73 -6.47
CA ALA A 177 -6.86 12.13 -5.24
C ALA A 177 -6.43 13.61 -5.26
N LYS A 178 -6.53 14.27 -4.11
CA LYS A 178 -5.87 15.56 -3.87
C LYS A 178 -4.44 15.29 -3.40
N VAL A 179 -3.44 15.74 -4.18
CA VAL A 179 -2.02 15.54 -3.86
C VAL A 179 -1.39 16.85 -3.38
N VAL A 180 -0.71 16.79 -2.25
CA VAL A 180 -0.08 17.94 -1.60
C VAL A 180 1.41 17.66 -1.38
N ALA A 181 2.27 18.60 -1.75
CA ALA A 181 3.70 18.51 -1.45
C ALA A 181 3.92 18.64 0.07
N SER A 182 4.75 17.79 0.67
CA SER A 182 5.07 17.82 2.10
C SER A 182 6.57 18.06 2.33
N PRO A 183 6.93 19.05 3.20
CA PRO A 183 6.09 19.89 4.06
C PRO A 183 5.24 20.90 3.27
N SER A 184 4.08 21.27 3.85
CA SER A 184 3.17 22.26 3.28
C SER A 184 2.55 23.15 4.36
N GLN A 185 1.95 24.25 3.95
CA GLN A 185 1.22 25.16 4.85
C GLN A 185 -0.15 24.61 5.32
N GLU A 186 -0.57 23.43 4.83
CA GLU A 186 -1.85 22.81 5.22
C GLU A 186 -1.76 22.09 6.58
N THR A 187 -0.56 21.81 7.09
CA THR A 187 -0.37 21.06 8.34
C THR A 187 0.47 21.84 9.36
N GLN A 188 0.19 21.62 10.65
CA GLN A 188 0.92 22.30 11.74
C GLN A 188 2.43 22.04 11.67
N ILE A 189 2.81 20.77 11.52
CA ILE A 189 4.22 20.37 11.39
C ILE A 189 4.86 20.92 10.13
N GLY A 190 4.11 20.97 9.02
CA GLY A 190 4.58 21.54 7.76
C GLY A 190 4.88 23.04 7.90
N LYS A 191 3.99 23.79 8.57
CA LYS A 191 4.21 25.21 8.87
C LYS A 191 5.48 25.43 9.70
N LYS A 192 5.67 24.63 10.76
CA LYS A 192 6.85 24.72 11.62
C LYS A 192 8.14 24.46 10.83
N ILE A 193 8.19 23.39 10.06
CA ILE A 193 9.37 23.02 9.27
C ILE A 193 9.69 24.08 8.22
N LEU A 194 8.68 24.62 7.53
CA LEU A 194 8.86 25.65 6.52
C LEU A 194 9.24 27.01 7.11
N ALA A 195 8.93 27.27 8.39
CA ALA A 195 9.41 28.44 9.11
C ALA A 195 10.90 28.33 9.46
N GLU A 196 11.38 27.13 9.78
CA GLU A 196 12.78 26.83 10.09
C GLU A 196 13.63 26.70 8.80
N ASP A 197 13.11 26.01 7.78
CA ASP A 197 13.74 25.83 6.48
C ASP A 197 12.71 25.94 5.33
N PRO A 198 12.55 27.14 4.74
CA PRO A 198 11.63 27.36 3.61
C PRO A 198 11.92 26.50 2.37
N ASN A 199 13.17 26.04 2.22
CA ASN A 199 13.63 25.24 1.09
C ASN A 199 13.63 23.74 1.39
N SER A 200 13.12 23.30 2.53
CA SER A 200 13.07 21.90 2.91
C SER A 200 12.54 21.01 1.76
N SER A 201 13.32 20.01 1.38
CA SER A 201 12.95 19.02 0.36
C SER A 201 11.89 18.01 0.85
N GLY A 202 11.64 18.01 2.15
CA GLY A 202 10.77 17.07 2.83
C GLY A 202 11.40 15.68 3.04
N SER A 203 10.70 14.87 3.81
CA SER A 203 11.02 13.46 4.01
C SER A 203 9.74 12.66 4.21
N LEU A 204 9.84 11.33 4.12
CA LEU A 204 8.68 10.46 4.37
C LEU A 204 8.17 10.59 5.82
N GLY A 205 9.08 10.76 6.78
CA GLY A 205 8.72 11.00 8.18
C GLY A 205 7.90 12.28 8.37
N ILE A 206 8.33 13.38 7.75
CA ILE A 206 7.60 14.65 7.76
C ILE A 206 6.21 14.51 7.15
N ALA A 207 6.09 13.83 6.01
CA ALA A 207 4.82 13.61 5.33
C ALA A 207 3.87 12.74 6.19
N LYS A 208 4.41 11.73 6.89
CA LYS A 208 3.68 10.85 7.79
C LYS A 208 3.12 11.61 9.01
N ILE A 209 3.94 12.43 9.67
CA ILE A 209 3.50 13.25 10.82
C ILE A 209 2.47 14.28 10.37
N GLY A 210 2.67 14.93 9.23
CA GLY A 210 1.72 15.88 8.66
C GLY A 210 0.33 15.28 8.43
N ARG A 211 0.26 14.04 7.96
CA ARG A 211 -0.98 13.29 7.75
C ARG A 211 -1.78 13.09 9.05
N ALA A 212 -1.09 12.81 10.15
CA ALA A 212 -1.74 12.47 11.43
C ALA A 212 -2.52 13.64 12.06
N HIS A 213 -2.34 14.85 11.57
CA HIS A 213 -2.96 16.08 12.08
C HIS A 213 -3.97 16.72 11.09
N VAL A 214 -4.60 15.91 10.22
CA VAL A 214 -5.56 16.37 9.19
C VAL A 214 -6.97 15.83 9.41
#